data_2580017b1a804cd91113f77b546dc197
#
_entry.id   2580017b1a804cd91113f77b546dc197
#
_cell.length_a   1.000
_cell.length_b   1.000
_cell.length_c   1.000
_cell.angle_alpha   90.00
_cell.angle_beta   90.00
_cell.angle_gamma   90.00
#
_symmetry.space_group_name_H-M   'P 1'
#
loop_
_entity.id
_entity.type
_entity.pdbx_description
1 polymer ?
#
loop_
_entity_poly.entity_id
_entity_poly.type
_entity_poly.pdbx_seq_one_letter_code
_entity_poly.pdbx_strand_id
1 'polypeptide(L)'
;PMTLCVRTLYRVFPEIRAFGCCHEVFGTQRFLARMVEEVFQQESVDRHEIKVNPVGVNHFTWLTQASWRNQDLFPVYAEFCEKHRDGYGEKPVDDNWVNRMFQCREQVKMDLFRRFGYMAAAGDRHLAEFCPGKWYLADPECVREWKFGLTTVDWRKKDLKQRLEKSARLVSGEEKFRMNDTGEDGVKQIRALLGLGNLVTNVNLPNRGQIPNLPLGAVVETNARFAANTVTPVFAGNLPETVYPLVARISGEQQMLTEAALTRNLDLAFAAFTNDPLVTVLLSDARKLFDEMIENTRAY
;
A
#
# COMPACT_ATOMS: atom_id res chain seq x y z
N PRO A 1 0.34 8.16 3.17
CA PRO A 1 -0.65 9.23 2.97
C PRO A 1 -2.08 8.80 3.24
N MET A 2 -2.61 7.69 2.68
CA MET A 2 -3.99 7.24 2.90
C MET A 2 -4.33 7.10 4.38
N THR A 3 -3.48 6.42 5.13
CA THR A 3 -3.62 6.20 6.57
C THR A 3 -3.68 7.52 7.34
N LEU A 4 -2.76 8.45 7.03
CA LEU A 4 -2.72 9.79 7.64
C LEU A 4 -4.00 10.59 7.33
N CYS A 5 -4.47 10.59 6.08
CA CYS A 5 -5.71 11.27 5.69
C CYS A 5 -6.91 10.74 6.48
N VAL A 6 -7.10 9.43 6.51
CA VAL A 6 -8.22 8.80 7.24
C VAL A 6 -8.11 9.10 8.74
N ARG A 7 -6.88 8.98 9.32
CA ARG A 7 -6.66 9.28 10.73
C ARG A 7 -6.99 10.73 11.06
N THR A 8 -6.51 11.69 10.25
CA THR A 8 -6.78 13.11 10.45
C THR A 8 -8.27 13.40 10.38
N LEU A 9 -8.99 12.83 9.41
CA LEU A 9 -10.44 12.99 9.32
C LEU A 9 -11.15 12.56 10.61
N TYR A 10 -10.84 11.38 11.13
CA TYR A 10 -11.46 10.90 12.39
C TYR A 10 -11.02 11.69 13.63
N ARG A 11 -9.81 12.30 13.62
CA ARG A 11 -9.32 13.14 14.73
C ARG A 11 -9.97 14.51 14.72
N VAL A 12 -10.22 15.10 13.55
CA VAL A 12 -10.78 16.46 13.41
C VAL A 12 -12.31 16.43 13.39
N PHE A 13 -12.89 15.36 12.80
CA PHE A 13 -14.33 15.19 12.64
C PHE A 13 -14.74 13.82 13.19
N PRO A 14 -14.90 13.66 14.53
CA PRO A 14 -15.15 12.33 15.14
C PRO A 14 -16.41 11.63 14.64
N GLU A 15 -17.42 12.38 14.19
CA GLU A 15 -18.69 11.86 13.67
C GLU A 15 -18.66 11.47 12.19
N ILE A 16 -17.54 11.74 11.51
CA ILE A 16 -17.44 11.42 10.08
C ILE A 16 -17.46 9.89 9.85
N ARG A 17 -18.15 9.47 8.79
CA ARG A 17 -18.10 8.11 8.29
C ARG A 17 -17.24 8.08 7.05
N ALA A 18 -15.95 7.80 7.22
CA ALA A 18 -14.98 7.76 6.15
C ALA A 18 -14.23 6.42 6.16
N PHE A 19 -13.75 6.01 5.02
CA PHE A 19 -12.81 4.90 4.85
C PHE A 19 -11.86 5.20 3.70
N GLY A 20 -10.68 4.62 3.74
CA GLY A 20 -9.70 4.74 2.66
C GLY A 20 -9.74 3.53 1.75
N CYS A 21 -9.67 3.73 0.43
CA CYS A 21 -9.56 2.69 -0.58
C CYS A 21 -8.15 2.65 -1.17
N CYS A 22 -7.59 1.47 -1.34
CA CYS A 22 -6.32 1.25 -2.01
C CYS A 22 -6.37 -0.05 -2.82
N HIS A 23 -5.72 -0.04 -3.98
CA HIS A 23 -5.69 -1.17 -4.91
C HIS A 23 -4.45 -2.08 -4.78
N GLU A 24 -3.54 -1.81 -3.85
CA GLU A 24 -2.30 -2.58 -3.70
C GLU A 24 -2.57 -4.05 -3.33
N VAL A 25 -3.53 -4.30 -2.44
CA VAL A 25 -3.99 -5.67 -2.14
C VAL A 25 -4.59 -6.33 -3.38
N PHE A 26 -5.33 -5.58 -4.21
CA PHE A 26 -5.86 -6.08 -5.49
C PHE A 26 -4.74 -6.42 -6.48
N GLY A 27 -3.65 -5.63 -6.49
CA GLY A 27 -2.43 -5.92 -7.25
C GLY A 27 -1.84 -7.25 -6.85
N THR A 28 -1.76 -7.51 -5.55
CA THR A 28 -1.27 -8.79 -5.02
C THR A 28 -2.23 -9.96 -5.32
N GLN A 29 -3.56 -9.75 -5.24
CA GLN A 29 -4.51 -10.77 -5.68
C GLN A 29 -4.36 -11.11 -7.18
N ARG A 30 -4.15 -10.10 -8.05
CA ARG A 30 -3.85 -10.33 -9.48
C ARG A 30 -2.54 -11.08 -9.69
N PHE A 31 -1.52 -10.77 -8.90
CA PHE A 31 -0.27 -11.51 -8.93
C PHE A 31 -0.45 -12.98 -8.52
N LEU A 32 -1.19 -13.24 -7.43
CA LEU A 32 -1.51 -14.60 -6.99
C LEU A 32 -2.40 -15.34 -8.01
N ALA A 33 -3.32 -14.64 -8.69
CA ALA A 33 -4.12 -15.23 -9.76
C ALA A 33 -3.23 -15.73 -10.93
N ARG A 34 -2.26 -14.92 -11.37
CA ARG A 34 -1.27 -15.33 -12.39
C ARG A 34 -0.38 -16.50 -11.92
N MET A 35 -0.02 -16.53 -10.64
CA MET A 35 0.68 -17.68 -10.05
C MET A 35 -0.18 -18.95 -10.14
N VAL A 36 -1.47 -18.85 -9.81
CA VAL A 36 -2.43 -19.97 -9.91
C VAL A 36 -2.58 -20.44 -11.36
N GLU A 37 -2.69 -19.51 -12.32
CA GLU A 37 -2.74 -19.81 -13.74
C GLU A 37 -1.51 -20.60 -14.19
N GLU A 38 -0.30 -20.19 -13.80
CA GLU A 38 0.94 -20.88 -14.14
C GLU A 38 1.05 -22.26 -13.48
N VAL A 39 0.84 -22.32 -12.15
CA VAL A 39 1.09 -23.54 -11.37
C VAL A 39 0.04 -24.60 -11.64
N PHE A 40 -1.24 -24.20 -11.74
CA PHE A 40 -2.37 -25.13 -11.93
C PHE A 40 -2.85 -25.21 -13.38
N GLN A 41 -2.13 -24.57 -14.32
CA GLN A 41 -2.44 -24.59 -15.75
C GLN A 41 -3.88 -24.12 -16.05
N GLN A 42 -4.32 -23.04 -15.40
CA GLN A 42 -5.61 -22.42 -15.65
C GLN A 42 -5.50 -21.36 -16.74
N GLU A 43 -6.52 -21.21 -17.59
CA GLU A 43 -6.51 -20.23 -18.69
C GLU A 43 -6.68 -18.79 -18.18
N SER A 44 -7.54 -18.59 -17.18
CA SER A 44 -7.80 -17.27 -16.58
C SER A 44 -8.37 -17.44 -15.18
N VAL A 45 -7.84 -16.67 -14.24
CA VAL A 45 -8.30 -16.63 -12.85
C VAL A 45 -8.61 -15.18 -12.48
N ASP A 46 -9.86 -14.90 -12.13
CA ASP A 46 -10.24 -13.57 -11.65
C ASP A 46 -9.65 -13.32 -10.25
N ARG A 47 -9.14 -12.10 -10.00
CA ARG A 47 -8.59 -11.73 -8.69
C ARG A 47 -9.58 -11.95 -7.53
N HIS A 48 -10.89 -11.85 -7.79
CA HIS A 48 -11.91 -12.07 -6.77
C HIS A 48 -12.07 -13.55 -6.38
N GLU A 49 -11.52 -14.49 -7.17
CA GLU A 49 -11.42 -15.88 -6.75
C GLU A 49 -10.33 -16.08 -5.68
N ILE A 50 -9.32 -15.21 -5.65
CA ILE A 50 -8.27 -15.22 -4.65
C ILE A 50 -8.80 -14.60 -3.36
N LYS A 51 -9.03 -15.40 -2.33
CA LYS A 51 -9.48 -14.94 -1.03
C LYS A 51 -8.27 -14.69 -0.13
N VAL A 52 -8.24 -13.52 0.49
CA VAL A 52 -7.11 -13.09 1.32
C VAL A 52 -7.58 -12.51 2.65
N ASN A 53 -6.75 -12.64 3.68
CA ASN A 53 -6.91 -11.95 4.96
C ASN A 53 -5.79 -10.91 5.11
N PRO A 54 -6.03 -9.64 4.72
CA PRO A 54 -5.07 -8.56 4.86
C PRO A 54 -5.02 -8.04 6.29
N VAL A 55 -3.80 -7.80 6.80
CA VAL A 55 -3.51 -7.21 8.10
C VAL A 55 -2.33 -6.23 7.99
N GLY A 56 -2.45 -5.03 8.50
CA GLY A 56 -1.35 -4.07 8.50
C GLY A 56 -1.81 -2.63 8.33
N VAL A 57 -0.94 -1.81 7.76
CA VAL A 57 -1.20 -0.41 7.39
C VAL A 57 -1.10 -0.26 5.88
N ASN A 58 -1.76 0.76 5.31
CA ASN A 58 -1.80 0.99 3.86
C ASN A 58 -0.41 0.98 3.23
N HIS A 59 -0.25 0.28 2.11
CA HIS A 59 0.98 -0.01 1.38
C HIS A 59 1.99 -0.90 2.12
N PHE A 60 1.75 -1.21 3.40
CA PHE A 60 2.55 -2.15 4.17
C PHE A 60 1.64 -3.18 4.86
N THR A 61 0.73 -3.70 4.06
CA THR A 61 -0.25 -4.73 4.41
C THR A 61 0.36 -6.11 4.16
N TRP A 62 0.01 -7.07 4.99
CA TRP A 62 0.47 -8.45 4.92
C TRP A 62 -0.72 -9.39 4.83
N LEU A 63 -0.56 -10.51 4.18
CA LEU A 63 -1.58 -11.56 4.13
C LEU A 63 -1.23 -12.65 5.11
N THR A 64 -2.15 -12.95 6.02
CA THR A 64 -2.02 -14.09 6.94
C THR A 64 -2.73 -15.34 6.42
N GLN A 65 -3.58 -15.17 5.42
CA GLN A 65 -4.24 -16.25 4.69
C GLN A 65 -4.40 -15.83 3.23
N ALA A 66 -4.19 -16.77 2.33
CA ALA A 66 -4.48 -16.63 0.92
C ALA A 66 -4.96 -17.99 0.39
N SER A 67 -6.08 -18.01 -0.34
CA SER A 67 -6.61 -19.24 -0.91
C SER A 67 -7.27 -18.99 -2.27
N TRP A 68 -7.24 -20.02 -3.12
CA TRP A 68 -8.00 -20.11 -4.35
C TRP A 68 -8.85 -21.37 -4.32
N ARG A 69 -10.15 -21.19 -4.45
CA ARG A 69 -11.13 -22.27 -4.20
C ARG A 69 -10.87 -22.90 -2.83
N ASN A 70 -10.53 -24.00 -2.53
CA ASN A 70 -10.20 -24.54 -1.19
C ASN A 70 -8.69 -24.82 -1.03
N GLN A 71 -7.86 -24.36 -1.97
CA GLN A 71 -6.42 -24.55 -1.95
C GLN A 71 -5.76 -23.44 -1.16
N ASP A 72 -4.98 -23.76 -0.12
CA ASP A 72 -4.06 -22.83 0.54
C ASP A 72 -2.93 -22.45 -0.44
N LEU A 73 -2.72 -21.15 -0.60
CA LEU A 73 -1.70 -20.63 -1.51
C LEU A 73 -0.34 -20.39 -0.84
N PHE A 74 -0.21 -20.52 0.48
CA PHE A 74 1.08 -20.30 1.13
C PHE A 74 2.15 -21.32 0.73
N PRO A 75 1.89 -22.63 0.76
CA PRO A 75 2.86 -23.63 0.27
C PRO A 75 3.19 -23.44 -1.21
N VAL A 76 2.17 -23.17 -2.03
CA VAL A 76 2.33 -22.92 -3.48
C VAL A 76 3.21 -21.70 -3.73
N TYR A 77 2.99 -20.62 -2.96
CA TYR A 77 3.78 -19.39 -3.06
C TYR A 77 5.24 -19.60 -2.62
N ALA A 78 5.48 -20.42 -1.60
CA ALA A 78 6.83 -20.79 -1.18
C ALA A 78 7.62 -21.44 -2.33
N GLU A 79 7.04 -22.46 -2.97
CA GLU A 79 7.65 -23.12 -4.12
C GLU A 79 7.83 -22.18 -5.31
N PHE A 80 6.84 -21.32 -5.55
CA PHE A 80 6.89 -20.32 -6.60
C PHE A 80 8.02 -19.30 -6.38
N CYS A 81 8.23 -18.83 -5.16
CA CYS A 81 9.34 -17.95 -4.81
C CYS A 81 10.70 -18.58 -5.06
N GLU A 82 10.85 -19.89 -4.80
CA GLU A 82 12.11 -20.62 -5.08
C GLU A 82 12.35 -20.78 -6.57
N LYS A 83 11.31 -21.06 -7.35
CA LYS A 83 11.37 -21.15 -8.82
C LYS A 83 11.72 -19.81 -9.48
N HIS A 84 11.22 -18.70 -8.94
CA HIS A 84 11.34 -17.35 -9.52
C HIS A 84 12.29 -16.44 -8.74
N ARG A 85 13.48 -16.94 -8.38
CA ARG A 85 14.47 -16.15 -7.60
C ARG A 85 14.90 -14.86 -8.27
N ASP A 86 14.88 -14.81 -9.60
CA ASP A 86 15.19 -13.60 -10.39
C ASP A 86 14.00 -12.67 -10.61
N GLY A 87 12.90 -12.92 -9.89
CA GLY A 87 11.66 -12.17 -9.99
C GLY A 87 10.71 -12.71 -11.07
N TYR A 88 9.46 -12.26 -11.00
CA TYR A 88 8.35 -12.67 -11.85
C TYR A 88 7.75 -11.48 -12.61
N GLY A 89 7.10 -11.73 -13.74
CA GLY A 89 6.50 -10.73 -14.61
C GLY A 89 7.37 -10.35 -15.81
N GLU A 90 6.97 -9.29 -16.53
CA GLU A 90 7.65 -8.86 -17.74
C GLU A 90 9.10 -8.43 -17.47
N LYS A 91 10.03 -8.92 -18.31
CA LYS A 91 11.40 -8.44 -18.28
C LYS A 91 11.46 -7.04 -18.91
N PRO A 92 12.26 -6.11 -18.36
CA PRO A 92 12.42 -4.81 -18.99
C PRO A 92 13.13 -4.94 -20.33
N VAL A 93 12.90 -3.98 -21.19
CA VAL A 93 13.58 -3.87 -22.48
C VAL A 93 15.04 -3.43 -22.32
N ASP A 94 15.34 -2.73 -21.20
CA ASP A 94 16.67 -2.26 -20.81
C ASP A 94 16.84 -2.29 -19.29
N ASP A 95 18.06 -2.04 -18.80
CA ASP A 95 18.41 -2.07 -17.38
C ASP A 95 18.10 -0.77 -16.62
N ASN A 96 17.37 0.15 -17.21
CA ASN A 96 17.06 1.44 -16.58
C ASN A 96 15.83 1.38 -15.66
N TRP A 97 15.86 0.53 -14.65
CA TRP A 97 14.77 0.32 -13.71
C TRP A 97 14.40 1.56 -12.90
N VAL A 98 15.37 2.40 -12.54
CA VAL A 98 15.15 3.59 -11.70
C VAL A 98 14.17 4.55 -12.35
N ASN A 99 14.19 4.69 -13.67
CA ASN A 99 13.36 5.64 -14.42
C ASN A 99 12.10 4.99 -15.06
N ARG A 100 11.92 3.69 -14.87
CA ARG A 100 10.75 2.97 -15.39
C ARG A 100 9.69 2.80 -14.31
N MET A 101 8.82 3.78 -14.26
CA MET A 101 7.65 3.74 -13.38
C MET A 101 6.82 2.48 -13.54
N PHE A 102 6.30 2.02 -12.40
CA PHE A 102 5.43 0.83 -12.30
C PHE A 102 6.07 -0.48 -12.77
N GLN A 103 7.33 -0.48 -13.19
CA GLN A 103 8.04 -1.73 -13.39
C GLN A 103 8.24 -2.43 -12.04
N CYS A 104 7.92 -3.71 -12.00
CA CYS A 104 8.03 -4.52 -10.80
C CYS A 104 8.30 -5.96 -11.21
N ARG A 105 9.27 -6.58 -10.56
CA ARG A 105 9.58 -8.00 -10.72
C ARG A 105 9.19 -8.84 -9.51
N GLU A 106 8.46 -8.26 -8.57
CA GLU A 106 7.95 -8.90 -7.36
C GLU A 106 9.07 -9.48 -6.45
N GLN A 107 10.32 -9.02 -6.63
CA GLN A 107 11.48 -9.56 -5.91
C GLN A 107 11.50 -9.16 -4.44
N VAL A 108 11.17 -7.90 -4.12
CA VAL A 108 11.08 -7.43 -2.74
C VAL A 108 9.99 -8.20 -1.99
N LYS A 109 8.83 -8.37 -2.61
CA LYS A 109 7.72 -9.15 -2.05
C LYS A 109 8.11 -10.59 -1.75
N MET A 110 8.78 -11.25 -2.69
CA MET A 110 9.25 -12.64 -2.53
C MET A 110 10.37 -12.75 -1.48
N ASP A 111 11.28 -11.77 -1.41
CA ASP A 111 12.33 -11.74 -0.40
C ASP A 111 11.75 -11.57 1.01
N LEU A 112 10.79 -10.65 1.16
CA LEU A 112 10.09 -10.46 2.43
C LEU A 112 9.36 -11.74 2.86
N PHE A 113 8.74 -12.47 1.92
CA PHE A 113 8.12 -13.75 2.24
C PHE A 113 9.13 -14.80 2.73
N ARG A 114 10.28 -14.94 2.05
CA ARG A 114 11.32 -15.89 2.46
C ARG A 114 11.85 -15.59 3.87
N ARG A 115 11.94 -14.31 4.24
CA ARG A 115 12.45 -13.90 5.55
C ARG A 115 11.42 -13.93 6.67
N PHE A 116 10.18 -13.56 6.38
CA PHE A 116 9.16 -13.35 7.41
C PHE A 116 8.06 -14.42 7.39
N GLY A 117 7.95 -15.23 6.34
CA GLY A 117 6.96 -16.29 6.22
C GLY A 117 5.55 -15.82 5.88
N TYR A 118 5.35 -14.53 5.59
CA TYR A 118 4.05 -13.95 5.24
C TYR A 118 4.15 -13.15 3.94
N MET A 119 3.05 -13.13 3.16
CA MET A 119 3.00 -12.43 1.88
C MET A 119 2.78 -10.94 2.12
N ALA A 120 3.71 -10.09 1.68
CA ALA A 120 3.49 -8.65 1.66
C ALA A 120 2.54 -8.26 0.50
N ALA A 121 1.57 -7.39 0.76
CA ALA A 121 0.46 -7.11 -0.16
C ALA A 121 0.51 -5.70 -0.74
N ALA A 122 1.65 -5.34 -1.33
CA ALA A 122 1.82 -4.13 -2.14
C ALA A 122 2.89 -4.36 -3.22
N GLY A 123 3.04 -3.44 -4.17
CA GLY A 123 4.13 -3.48 -5.15
C GLY A 123 5.50 -3.23 -4.49
N ASP A 124 6.56 -3.78 -5.08
CA ASP A 124 7.92 -3.75 -4.53
C ASP A 124 8.40 -2.37 -4.11
N ARG A 125 8.11 -1.34 -4.91
CA ARG A 125 8.44 0.05 -4.59
C ARG A 125 7.86 0.50 -3.25
N HIS A 126 6.58 0.20 -3.00
CA HIS A 126 5.91 0.57 -1.76
C HIS A 126 6.43 -0.23 -0.58
N LEU A 127 6.66 -1.53 -0.76
CA LEU A 127 7.24 -2.37 0.28
C LEU A 127 8.63 -1.88 0.69
N ALA A 128 9.45 -1.49 -0.30
CA ALA A 128 10.79 -0.95 -0.07
C ALA A 128 10.77 0.35 0.76
N GLU A 129 9.76 1.22 0.57
CA GLU A 129 9.60 2.48 1.30
C GLU A 129 9.37 2.29 2.81
N PHE A 130 8.82 1.14 3.23
CA PHE A 130 8.52 0.84 4.63
C PHE A 130 9.56 -0.06 5.32
N CYS A 131 10.52 -0.57 4.56
CA CYS A 131 11.62 -1.35 5.09
C CYS A 131 12.81 -0.46 5.47
N PRO A 132 13.73 -0.92 6.34
CA PRO A 132 14.97 -0.18 6.58
C PRO A 132 15.65 0.24 5.27
N GLY A 133 15.91 1.53 5.11
CA GLY A 133 16.23 2.16 3.81
C GLY A 133 17.39 1.54 3.06
N LYS A 134 18.34 0.92 3.77
CA LYS A 134 19.49 0.23 3.15
C LYS A 134 19.18 -1.18 2.63
N TRP A 135 17.97 -1.71 2.82
CA TRP A 135 17.65 -3.05 2.32
C TRP A 135 17.41 -3.05 0.80
N TYR A 136 16.65 -2.08 0.30
CA TYR A 136 16.19 -2.06 -1.09
C TYR A 136 16.37 -0.71 -1.78
N LEU A 137 16.65 0.36 -1.00
CA LEU A 137 16.72 1.74 -1.46
C LEU A 137 18.06 2.41 -1.08
N ALA A 138 19.13 1.63 -0.93
CA ALA A 138 20.43 2.16 -0.54
C ALA A 138 20.93 3.20 -1.56
N ASP A 139 20.84 2.89 -2.84
CA ASP A 139 21.25 3.69 -3.98
C ASP A 139 20.56 3.22 -5.27
N PRO A 140 20.75 3.89 -6.42
CA PRO A 140 20.14 3.50 -7.70
C PRO A 140 20.56 2.10 -8.19
N GLU A 141 21.76 1.61 -7.82
CA GLU A 141 22.24 0.27 -8.16
C GLU A 141 21.42 -0.79 -7.45
N CYS A 142 21.23 -0.61 -6.15
CA CYS A 142 20.37 -1.47 -5.34
C CYS A 142 18.94 -1.58 -5.93
N VAL A 143 18.35 -0.45 -6.35
CA VAL A 143 17.02 -0.45 -6.98
C VAL A 143 17.02 -1.24 -8.30
N ARG A 144 18.10 -1.14 -9.10
CA ARG A 144 18.26 -1.94 -10.33
C ARG A 144 18.38 -3.43 -10.03
N GLU A 145 19.14 -3.81 -9.03
CA GLU A 145 19.29 -5.20 -8.59
C GLU A 145 17.94 -5.80 -8.16
N TRP A 146 17.13 -5.03 -7.43
CA TRP A 146 15.81 -5.43 -6.97
C TRP A 146 14.70 -5.28 -8.04
N LYS A 147 15.04 -4.73 -9.21
CA LYS A 147 14.22 -4.69 -10.42
C LYS A 147 12.83 -4.07 -10.23
N PHE A 148 12.76 -2.93 -9.56
CA PHE A 148 11.55 -2.11 -9.48
C PHE A 148 11.82 -0.67 -9.88
N GLY A 149 10.80 0.00 -10.44
CA GLY A 149 10.90 1.38 -10.88
C GLY A 149 10.53 2.37 -9.79
N LEU A 150 11.17 3.56 -9.80
CA LEU A 150 10.83 4.68 -8.96
C LEU A 150 9.98 5.71 -9.70
N THR A 151 9.18 6.47 -8.97
CA THR A 151 8.42 7.59 -9.53
C THR A 151 9.19 8.89 -9.29
N THR A 152 9.88 9.39 -10.32
CA THR A 152 10.66 10.62 -10.22
C THR A 152 9.79 11.87 -10.09
N VAL A 153 10.32 12.93 -9.45
CA VAL A 153 9.64 14.23 -9.33
C VAL A 153 9.32 14.82 -10.71
N ASP A 154 10.23 14.73 -11.67
CA ASP A 154 10.02 15.22 -13.03
C ASP A 154 8.86 14.53 -13.73
N TRP A 155 8.76 13.23 -13.57
CA TRP A 155 7.61 12.52 -14.10
C TRP A 155 6.30 12.98 -13.45
N ARG A 156 6.28 13.13 -12.11
CA ARG A 156 5.11 13.61 -11.37
C ARG A 156 4.65 14.98 -11.88
N LYS A 157 5.57 15.91 -12.11
CA LYS A 157 5.27 17.24 -12.67
C LYS A 157 4.70 17.16 -14.08
N LYS A 158 5.29 16.33 -14.94
CA LYS A 158 4.79 16.11 -16.32
C LYS A 158 3.41 15.46 -16.33
N ASP A 159 3.20 14.42 -15.55
CA ASP A 159 1.90 13.73 -15.42
C ASP A 159 0.82 14.68 -14.89
N LEU A 160 1.12 15.48 -13.86
CA LEU A 160 0.17 16.48 -13.36
C LEU A 160 -0.26 17.47 -14.46
N LYS A 161 0.71 18.01 -15.22
CA LYS A 161 0.41 18.92 -16.32
C LYS A 161 -0.51 18.28 -17.36
N GLN A 162 -0.20 17.06 -17.79
CA GLN A 162 -1.02 16.30 -18.75
C GLN A 162 -2.43 16.03 -18.22
N ARG A 163 -2.57 15.69 -16.94
CA ARG A 163 -3.89 15.46 -16.33
C ARG A 163 -4.71 16.74 -16.25
N LEU A 164 -4.10 17.87 -15.90
CA LEU A 164 -4.78 19.17 -15.89
C LEU A 164 -5.25 19.58 -17.29
N GLU A 165 -4.41 19.43 -18.31
CA GLU A 165 -4.75 19.69 -19.71
C GLU A 165 -5.89 18.78 -20.19
N LYS A 166 -5.83 17.49 -19.86
CA LYS A 166 -6.91 16.54 -20.17
C LYS A 166 -8.21 16.92 -19.46
N SER A 167 -8.15 17.28 -18.17
CA SER A 167 -9.32 17.72 -17.42
C SER A 167 -9.96 18.97 -18.06
N ALA A 168 -9.15 19.93 -18.51
CA ALA A 168 -9.64 21.12 -19.22
C ALA A 168 -10.37 20.76 -20.53
N ARG A 169 -9.82 19.84 -21.34
CA ARG A 169 -10.47 19.36 -22.56
C ARG A 169 -11.77 18.59 -22.30
N LEU A 170 -11.83 17.81 -21.22
CA LEU A 170 -13.06 17.11 -20.81
C LEU A 170 -14.15 18.10 -20.37
N VAL A 171 -13.77 19.14 -19.60
CA VAL A 171 -14.71 20.18 -19.14
C VAL A 171 -15.21 21.05 -20.29
N SER A 172 -14.33 21.42 -21.25
CA SER A 172 -14.71 22.20 -22.43
C SER A 172 -15.55 21.41 -23.46
N GLY A 173 -15.59 20.07 -23.33
CA GLY A 173 -16.25 19.20 -24.30
C GLY A 173 -15.42 18.90 -25.58
N GLU A 174 -14.19 19.38 -25.65
CA GLU A 174 -13.23 19.04 -26.71
C GLU A 174 -12.87 17.55 -26.71
N GLU A 175 -12.77 16.94 -25.51
CA GLU A 175 -12.56 15.51 -25.33
C GLU A 175 -13.78 14.88 -24.66
N LYS A 176 -14.22 13.72 -25.15
CA LYS A 176 -15.32 12.97 -24.55
C LYS A 176 -14.82 12.05 -23.44
N PHE A 177 -15.52 12.07 -22.30
CA PHE A 177 -15.25 11.10 -21.25
C PHE A 177 -15.57 9.69 -21.72
N ARG A 178 -14.62 8.77 -21.54
CA ARG A 178 -14.79 7.34 -21.81
C ARG A 178 -14.86 6.57 -20.50
N MET A 179 -15.91 5.80 -20.32
CA MET A 179 -16.03 4.87 -19.20
C MET A 179 -15.10 3.67 -19.44
N ASN A 180 -14.14 3.48 -18.56
CA ASN A 180 -13.26 2.32 -18.57
C ASN A 180 -13.39 1.59 -17.22
N ASP A 181 -13.32 0.27 -17.25
CA ASP A 181 -13.15 -0.50 -16.01
C ASP A 181 -11.73 -0.24 -15.49
N THR A 182 -11.65 0.30 -14.27
CA THR A 182 -10.39 0.59 -13.60
C THR A 182 -9.90 -0.58 -12.74
N GLY A 183 -10.71 -1.63 -12.58
CA GLY A 183 -10.46 -2.74 -11.67
C GLY A 183 -10.61 -2.39 -10.18
N GLU A 184 -11.15 -1.18 -9.86
CA GLU A 184 -11.44 -0.72 -8.52
C GLU A 184 -12.83 -1.17 -8.06
N ASP A 185 -12.99 -1.37 -6.75
CA ASP A 185 -14.27 -1.80 -6.18
C ASP A 185 -15.21 -0.64 -5.78
N GLY A 186 -14.88 0.61 -6.08
CA GLY A 186 -15.64 1.78 -5.65
C GLY A 186 -17.13 1.74 -6.00
N VAL A 187 -17.47 1.36 -7.23
CA VAL A 187 -18.88 1.20 -7.65
C VAL A 187 -19.56 0.08 -6.89
N LYS A 188 -18.87 -1.04 -6.63
CA LYS A 188 -19.40 -2.17 -5.86
C LYS A 188 -19.64 -1.77 -4.40
N GLN A 189 -18.74 -0.96 -3.82
CA GLN A 189 -18.87 -0.41 -2.47
C GLN A 189 -20.10 0.51 -2.38
N ILE A 190 -20.29 1.44 -3.33
CA ILE A 190 -21.47 2.31 -3.40
C ILE A 190 -22.76 1.48 -3.52
N ARG A 191 -22.79 0.50 -4.41
CA ARG A 191 -23.97 -0.39 -4.55
C ARG A 191 -24.30 -1.11 -3.25
N ALA A 192 -23.31 -1.63 -2.54
CA ALA A 192 -23.51 -2.30 -1.26
C ALA A 192 -24.04 -1.34 -0.18
N LEU A 193 -23.51 -0.12 -0.11
CA LEU A 193 -23.98 0.93 0.80
C LEU A 193 -25.42 1.37 0.51
N LEU A 194 -25.85 1.32 -0.74
CA LEU A 194 -27.23 1.57 -1.15
C LEU A 194 -28.15 0.36 -0.92
N GLY A 195 -27.66 -0.74 -0.38
CA GLY A 195 -28.45 -1.95 -0.13
C GLY A 195 -28.68 -2.82 -1.38
N LEU A 196 -27.94 -2.56 -2.47
CA LEU A 196 -28.04 -3.30 -3.74
C LEU A 196 -27.11 -4.53 -3.79
N GLY A 197 -26.82 -5.12 -2.64
CA GLY A 197 -25.96 -6.28 -2.47
C GLY A 197 -25.06 -6.15 -1.23
N ASN A 198 -24.15 -7.11 -1.07
CA ASN A 198 -23.11 -7.10 -0.04
C ASN A 198 -21.74 -7.23 -0.72
N LEU A 199 -20.72 -6.66 -0.11
CA LEU A 199 -19.35 -6.76 -0.56
C LEU A 199 -18.44 -6.95 0.63
N VAL A 200 -17.42 -7.81 0.50
CA VAL A 200 -16.29 -7.87 1.41
C VAL A 200 -15.02 -7.52 0.61
N THR A 201 -14.34 -6.47 1.03
CA THR A 201 -13.12 -6.00 0.38
C THR A 201 -12.22 -5.28 1.41
N ASN A 202 -10.92 -5.13 1.11
CA ASN A 202 -10.00 -4.42 1.98
C ASN A 202 -10.27 -2.91 1.96
N VAL A 203 -10.20 -2.30 3.11
CA VAL A 203 -10.28 -0.85 3.32
C VAL A 203 -9.45 -0.40 4.51
N ASN A 204 -9.15 0.89 4.53
CA ASN A 204 -8.45 1.54 5.63
C ASN A 204 -9.46 2.17 6.59
N LEU A 205 -9.48 1.69 7.82
CA LEU A 205 -10.38 2.12 8.89
C LEU A 205 -9.64 2.22 10.23
N PRO A 206 -10.10 3.06 11.17
CA PRO A 206 -9.59 3.02 12.54
C PRO A 206 -9.71 1.62 13.15
N ASN A 207 -8.65 1.16 13.79
CA ASN A 207 -8.62 -0.11 14.51
C ASN A 207 -9.62 -0.06 15.67
N ARG A 208 -10.60 -0.91 15.65
CA ARG A 208 -11.62 -1.12 16.70
C ARG A 208 -11.51 -2.53 17.28
N GLY A 209 -10.34 -3.17 17.12
CA GLY A 209 -10.06 -4.54 17.54
C GLY A 209 -9.91 -5.54 16.39
N GLN A 210 -10.00 -5.09 15.11
CA GLN A 210 -9.78 -5.98 13.96
C GLN A 210 -8.35 -6.50 13.90
N ILE A 211 -7.36 -5.75 14.41
CA ILE A 211 -5.98 -6.19 14.64
C ILE A 211 -5.66 -5.96 16.13
N PRO A 212 -5.82 -7.01 16.99
CA PRO A 212 -5.75 -6.83 18.45
C PRO A 212 -4.42 -6.33 19.00
N ASN A 213 -3.31 -6.63 18.33
CA ASN A 213 -1.97 -6.24 18.76
C ASN A 213 -1.49 -4.91 18.16
N LEU A 214 -2.36 -4.14 17.50
CA LEU A 214 -2.12 -2.74 17.17
C LEU A 214 -2.99 -1.80 18.02
N PRO A 215 -2.55 -0.55 18.27
CA PRO A 215 -3.30 0.38 19.09
C PRO A 215 -4.72 0.64 18.55
N LEU A 216 -5.70 0.76 19.46
CA LEU A 216 -7.03 1.22 19.10
C LEU A 216 -6.97 2.62 18.48
N GLY A 217 -7.75 2.85 17.43
CA GLY A 217 -7.77 4.11 16.69
C GLY A 217 -6.62 4.29 15.69
N ALA A 218 -5.60 3.45 15.67
CA ALA A 218 -4.65 3.40 14.56
C ALA A 218 -5.41 3.04 13.27
N VAL A 219 -5.13 3.73 12.17
CA VAL A 219 -5.77 3.38 10.90
C VAL A 219 -5.04 2.17 10.31
N VAL A 220 -5.80 1.09 10.10
CA VAL A 220 -5.30 -0.19 9.61
C VAL A 220 -6.02 -0.62 8.34
N GLU A 221 -5.37 -1.45 7.53
CA GLU A 221 -5.96 -2.04 6.33
C GLU A 221 -6.33 -3.50 6.60
N THR A 222 -7.63 -3.76 6.58
CA THR A 222 -8.24 -5.08 6.77
C THR A 222 -9.45 -5.23 5.86
N ASN A 223 -9.97 -6.44 5.72
CA ASN A 223 -11.28 -6.62 5.11
C ASN A 223 -12.37 -5.93 5.93
N ALA A 224 -13.37 -5.39 5.23
CA ALA A 224 -14.61 -4.94 5.82
C ALA A 224 -15.80 -5.43 4.99
N ARG A 225 -16.92 -5.67 5.66
CA ARG A 225 -18.22 -5.97 5.02
C ARG A 225 -18.97 -4.67 4.78
N PHE A 226 -19.33 -4.44 3.53
CA PHE A 226 -20.23 -3.39 3.09
C PHE A 226 -21.65 -3.95 2.96
N ALA A 227 -22.60 -3.26 3.55
CA ALA A 227 -24.03 -3.53 3.46
C ALA A 227 -24.81 -2.21 3.54
N ALA A 228 -26.12 -2.23 3.45
CA ALA A 228 -26.95 -1.03 3.50
C ALA A 228 -26.55 -0.09 4.65
N ASN A 229 -26.05 1.11 4.30
CA ASN A 229 -25.62 2.17 5.22
C ASN A 229 -24.51 1.78 6.23
N THR A 230 -23.83 0.65 6.02
CA THR A 230 -22.82 0.16 6.99
C THR A 230 -21.51 -0.28 6.32
N VAL A 231 -20.40 0.00 7.01
CA VAL A 231 -19.08 -0.59 6.75
C VAL A 231 -18.60 -1.20 8.07
N THR A 232 -18.60 -2.52 8.14
CA THR A 232 -18.23 -3.24 9.36
C THR A 232 -16.87 -3.90 9.16
N PRO A 233 -15.82 -3.51 9.93
CA PRO A 233 -14.54 -4.18 9.88
C PRO A 233 -14.67 -5.68 10.19
N VAL A 234 -13.92 -6.50 9.46
CA VAL A 234 -13.81 -7.93 9.75
C VAL A 234 -12.63 -8.14 10.70
N PHE A 235 -12.82 -8.99 11.71
CA PHE A 235 -11.71 -9.39 12.59
C PHE A 235 -10.64 -10.12 11.77
N ALA A 236 -9.43 -9.57 11.75
CA ALA A 236 -8.34 -10.07 10.91
C ALA A 236 -7.31 -10.89 11.69
N GLY A 237 -7.35 -10.83 13.03
CA GLY A 237 -6.38 -11.46 13.91
C GLY A 237 -5.16 -10.58 14.17
N ASN A 238 -4.22 -11.13 14.92
CA ASN A 238 -2.97 -10.44 15.23
C ASN A 238 -2.07 -10.32 13.99
N LEU A 239 -1.33 -9.22 13.90
CA LEU A 239 -0.12 -9.19 13.08
C LEU A 239 0.82 -10.29 13.57
N PRO A 240 1.39 -11.10 12.65
CA PRO A 240 2.39 -12.09 13.01
C PRO A 240 3.61 -11.47 13.71
N GLU A 241 4.16 -12.17 14.68
CA GLU A 241 5.29 -11.66 15.47
C GLU A 241 6.50 -11.25 14.62
N THR A 242 6.73 -11.95 13.50
CA THR A 242 7.85 -11.68 12.61
C THR A 242 7.72 -10.34 11.87
N VAL A 243 6.50 -9.88 11.57
CA VAL A 243 6.25 -8.62 10.84
C VAL A 243 5.77 -7.49 11.76
N TYR A 244 5.31 -7.82 12.96
CA TYR A 244 4.80 -6.85 13.94
C TYR A 244 5.74 -5.66 14.18
N PRO A 245 7.06 -5.85 14.44
CA PRO A 245 7.96 -4.73 14.72
C PRO A 245 8.04 -3.71 13.58
N LEU A 246 7.99 -4.19 12.34
CA LEU A 246 8.04 -3.33 11.16
C LEU A 246 6.75 -2.49 11.04
N VAL A 247 5.60 -3.12 11.15
CA VAL A 247 4.29 -2.45 11.02
C VAL A 247 3.98 -1.55 12.22
N ALA A 248 4.30 -1.99 13.44
CA ALA A 248 4.09 -1.21 14.66
C ALA A 248 4.90 0.09 14.66
N ARG A 249 6.14 0.07 14.16
CA ARG A 249 6.97 1.26 13.97
C ARG A 249 6.24 2.29 13.09
N ILE A 250 5.79 1.89 11.92
CA ILE A 250 5.08 2.76 10.98
C ILE A 250 3.76 3.28 11.58
N SER A 251 2.99 2.41 12.23
CA SER A 251 1.76 2.82 12.91
C SER A 251 2.02 3.87 14.00
N GLY A 252 3.08 3.71 14.78
CA GLY A 252 3.50 4.67 15.81
C GLY A 252 3.94 6.00 15.22
N GLU A 253 4.77 5.98 14.19
CA GLU A 253 5.21 7.15 13.45
C GLU A 253 4.04 7.97 12.89
N GLN A 254 3.09 7.32 12.22
CA GLN A 254 1.89 7.96 11.69
C GLN A 254 1.03 8.60 12.81
N GLN A 255 1.02 8.00 14.00
CA GLN A 255 0.37 8.57 15.16
C GLN A 255 1.07 9.86 15.61
N MET A 256 2.39 9.80 15.77
CA MET A 256 3.21 10.96 16.15
C MET A 256 3.06 12.10 15.13
N LEU A 257 3.13 11.80 13.84
CA LEU A 257 3.00 12.79 12.77
C LEU A 257 1.62 13.47 12.76
N THR A 258 0.54 12.70 12.95
CA THR A 258 -0.81 13.28 13.07
C THR A 258 -0.92 14.22 14.26
N GLU A 259 -0.41 13.82 15.41
CA GLU A 259 -0.45 14.63 16.63
C GLU A 259 0.42 15.89 16.49
N ALA A 260 1.62 15.74 15.92
CA ALA A 260 2.51 16.87 15.64
C ALA A 260 1.84 17.92 14.73
N ALA A 261 1.14 17.49 13.69
CA ALA A 261 0.43 18.37 12.78
C ALA A 261 -0.74 19.10 13.47
N LEU A 262 -1.55 18.38 14.27
CA LEU A 262 -2.70 18.95 14.97
C LEU A 262 -2.28 19.94 16.06
N THR A 263 -1.18 19.69 16.75
CA THR A 263 -0.65 20.54 17.83
C THR A 263 0.39 21.55 17.36
N ARG A 264 0.78 21.51 16.07
CA ARG A 264 1.87 22.31 15.49
C ARG A 264 3.21 22.13 16.25
N ASN A 265 3.45 20.93 16.74
CA ASN A 265 4.64 20.59 17.51
C ASN A 265 5.76 20.09 16.59
N LEU A 266 6.71 20.96 16.24
CA LEU A 266 7.83 20.64 15.36
C LEU A 266 8.82 19.64 15.97
N ASP A 267 8.98 19.61 17.29
CA ASP A 267 9.86 18.64 17.96
C ASP A 267 9.28 17.23 17.84
N LEU A 268 7.96 17.08 18.00
CA LEU A 268 7.28 15.82 17.79
C LEU A 268 7.30 15.41 16.30
N ALA A 269 7.19 16.38 15.38
CA ALA A 269 7.33 16.13 13.94
C ALA A 269 8.74 15.64 13.60
N PHE A 270 9.78 16.23 14.19
CA PHE A 270 11.16 15.77 14.01
C PHE A 270 11.39 14.38 14.61
N ALA A 271 10.80 14.09 15.78
CA ALA A 271 10.85 12.75 16.35
C ALA A 271 10.16 11.71 15.45
N ALA A 272 9.03 12.05 14.82
CA ALA A 272 8.39 11.19 13.82
C ALA A 272 9.29 11.02 12.58
N PHE A 273 9.84 12.10 12.05
CA PHE A 273 10.74 12.08 10.90
C PHE A 273 11.96 11.15 11.11
N THR A 274 12.59 11.22 12.29
CA THR A 274 13.74 10.35 12.60
C THR A 274 13.37 8.89 12.89
N ASN A 275 12.08 8.60 13.06
CA ASN A 275 11.56 7.23 13.12
C ASN A 275 11.30 6.62 11.73
N ASP A 276 11.21 7.42 10.67
CA ASP A 276 11.02 6.90 9.31
C ASP A 276 12.17 5.96 8.93
N PRO A 277 11.90 4.74 8.43
CA PRO A 277 12.93 3.77 8.07
C PRO A 277 13.87 4.24 6.96
N LEU A 278 13.48 5.26 6.18
CA LEU A 278 14.30 5.85 5.12
C LEU A 278 15.28 6.91 5.64
N VAL A 279 15.11 7.43 6.85
CA VAL A 279 16.02 8.39 7.45
C VAL A 279 17.22 7.64 8.05
N THR A 280 18.25 7.45 7.25
CA THR A 280 19.45 6.67 7.57
C THR A 280 20.73 7.52 7.71
N VAL A 281 20.59 8.85 7.69
CA VAL A 281 21.69 9.82 7.84
C VAL A 281 22.01 10.08 9.32
N LEU A 282 23.12 10.79 9.58
CA LEU A 282 23.47 11.22 10.93
C LEU A 282 22.38 12.14 11.50
N LEU A 283 22.13 12.08 12.80
CA LEU A 283 21.06 12.87 13.45
C LEU A 283 21.20 14.37 13.20
N SER A 284 22.46 14.89 13.16
CA SER A 284 22.74 16.28 12.82
C SER A 284 22.34 16.66 11.39
N ASP A 285 22.48 15.72 10.44
CA ASP A 285 22.10 15.95 9.05
C ASP A 285 20.62 15.74 8.85
N ALA A 286 20.02 14.78 9.58
CA ALA A 286 18.56 14.63 9.64
C ALA A 286 17.88 15.92 10.13
N ARG A 287 18.46 16.61 11.12
CA ARG A 287 17.94 17.90 11.61
C ARG A 287 17.98 18.98 10.53
N LYS A 288 19.10 19.13 9.85
CA LYS A 288 19.24 20.10 8.74
C LYS A 288 18.24 19.81 7.62
N LEU A 289 18.15 18.55 7.20
CA LEU A 289 17.18 18.11 6.17
C LEU A 289 15.75 18.41 6.58
N PHE A 290 15.37 18.09 7.80
CA PHE A 290 14.04 18.38 8.33
C PHE A 290 13.72 19.89 8.30
N ASP A 291 14.63 20.73 8.80
CA ASP A 291 14.44 22.18 8.83
C ASP A 291 14.29 22.77 7.41
N GLU A 292 15.12 22.30 6.44
CA GLU A 292 14.99 22.66 5.02
C GLU A 292 13.65 22.20 4.41
N MET A 293 13.19 21.00 4.73
CA MET A 293 11.88 20.50 4.26
C MET A 293 10.73 21.37 4.80
N ILE A 294 10.75 21.73 6.09
CA ILE A 294 9.75 22.60 6.70
C ILE A 294 9.76 23.98 6.04
N GLU A 295 10.93 24.59 5.84
CA GLU A 295 11.05 25.90 5.20
C GLU A 295 10.53 25.88 3.76
N ASN A 296 10.92 24.88 2.96
CA ASN A 296 10.52 24.76 1.56
C ASN A 296 9.02 24.43 1.37
N THR A 297 8.33 23.99 2.42
CA THR A 297 6.90 23.64 2.37
C THR A 297 6.00 24.63 3.08
N ARG A 298 6.54 25.74 3.64
CA ARG A 298 5.75 26.77 4.39
C ARG A 298 4.65 27.43 3.58
N ALA A 299 4.79 27.47 2.26
CA ALA A 299 3.82 28.13 1.38
C ALA A 299 2.62 27.21 1.03
N TYR A 300 2.64 25.99 1.49
CA TYR A 300 1.58 25.00 1.25
C TYR A 300 0.92 24.58 2.56
#